data_31ce9cc03f40c1e0d40805da0605c038
#
_entry.id   31ce9cc03f40c1e0d40805da0605c038
#
_cell.length_a   1.000
_cell.length_b   1.000
_cell.length_c   1.000
_cell.angle_alpha   90.00
_cell.angle_beta   90.00
_cell.angle_gamma   90.00
#
_symmetry.space_group_name_H-M   'P 1'
#
loop_
_entity.id
_entity.type
_entity.pdbx_description
1 polymer ?
#
loop_
_entity_poly.entity_id
_entity_poly.type
_entity_poly.pdbx_seq_one_letter_code
_entity_poly.pdbx_strand_id
1 'polypeptide(L)'
;MEVLAITRNAHMSAFKGRPLARECQGLPVAAALQVVEFSPRKAAGILKRTLLSAIANATNNHGLDASALKVKLCVFDESVRIRRFWPTARGSAHPIARRLCHCKVVLTDEKESK
;
A
#
# COMPACT_ATOMS: atom_id res chain seq x y z
N MET A 1 -0.99 10.93 -17.52
CA MET A 1 -1.94 9.83 -17.27
C MET A 1 -1.66 9.20 -15.92
N GLU A 2 -2.67 8.89 -15.17
CA GLU A 2 -2.53 8.28 -13.85
C GLU A 2 -3.02 6.84 -13.88
N VAL A 3 -2.29 5.96 -13.24
CA VAL A 3 -2.63 4.54 -13.17
C VAL A 3 -2.75 4.14 -11.71
N LEU A 4 -3.84 3.48 -11.38
CA LEU A 4 -4.22 3.11 -10.02
C LEU A 4 -4.10 1.61 -9.81
N ALA A 5 -3.61 1.23 -8.63
CA ALA A 5 -3.73 -0.14 -8.13
C ALA A 5 -4.10 -0.10 -6.65
N ILE A 6 -4.95 -1.01 -6.23
CA ILE A 6 -5.42 -1.11 -4.84
C ILE A 6 -5.33 -2.57 -4.39
N THR A 7 -4.72 -2.78 -3.22
CA THR A 7 -4.83 -4.04 -2.49
C THR A 7 -5.85 -3.85 -1.38
N ARG A 8 -6.95 -4.58 -1.45
CA ARG A 8 -8.06 -4.44 -0.50
C ARG A 8 -7.91 -5.42 0.66
N ASN A 9 -8.34 -4.98 1.83
CA ASN A 9 -8.43 -5.81 3.03
C ASN A 9 -7.12 -6.51 3.39
N ALA A 10 -6.01 -5.76 3.35
CA ALA A 10 -4.72 -6.25 3.81
C ALA A 10 -4.75 -6.44 5.34
N HIS A 11 -4.17 -7.54 5.81
CA HIS A 11 -4.21 -7.92 7.23
C HIS A 11 -3.17 -7.15 8.05
N MET A 12 -3.38 -5.85 8.18
CA MET A 12 -2.56 -4.97 9.02
C MET A 12 -3.30 -3.67 9.31
N SER A 13 -2.85 -2.90 10.30
CA SER A 13 -3.41 -1.58 10.53
C SER A 13 -2.81 -0.56 9.55
N ALA A 14 -3.63 0.39 9.10
CA ALA A 14 -3.19 1.46 8.22
C ALA A 14 -2.06 2.29 8.83
N PHE A 15 -2.11 2.52 10.14
CA PHE A 15 -1.12 3.29 10.87
C PHE A 15 0.30 2.73 10.70
N LYS A 16 0.45 1.41 10.70
CA LYS A 16 1.74 0.75 10.57
C LYS A 16 2.35 0.87 9.17
N GLY A 17 1.51 1.04 8.15
CA GLY A 17 1.99 1.18 6.77
C GLY A 17 2.30 2.62 6.36
N ARG A 18 1.73 3.60 7.04
CA ARG A 18 1.85 5.01 6.63
C ARG A 18 3.28 5.55 6.58
N PRO A 19 4.19 5.25 7.53
CA PRO A 19 5.56 5.73 7.41
C PRO A 19 6.25 5.27 6.13
N LEU A 20 6.05 4.00 5.76
CA LEU A 20 6.63 3.44 4.54
C LEU A 20 6.03 4.09 3.30
N ALA A 21 4.71 4.30 3.30
CA ALA A 21 4.02 4.96 2.20
C ALA A 21 4.56 6.38 1.96
N ARG A 22 4.84 7.12 3.03
CA ARG A 22 5.42 8.47 2.92
C ARG A 22 6.80 8.45 2.30
N GLU A 23 7.62 7.44 2.61
CA GLU A 23 8.96 7.30 2.02
C GLU A 23 8.89 7.04 0.52
N CYS A 24 7.89 6.28 0.07
CA CYS A 24 7.74 5.93 -1.35
C CYS A 24 7.10 7.04 -2.17
N GLN A 25 6.30 7.91 -1.56
CA GLN A 25 5.55 8.92 -2.27
C GLN A 25 6.47 9.97 -2.89
N GLY A 26 6.27 10.24 -4.17
CA GLY A 26 7.08 11.21 -4.92
C GLY A 26 8.36 10.64 -5.53
N LEU A 27 8.69 9.38 -5.27
CA LEU A 27 9.90 8.75 -5.82
C LEU A 27 9.63 8.15 -7.20
N PRO A 28 10.68 8.06 -8.05
CA PRO A 28 10.60 7.21 -9.24
C PRO A 28 10.30 5.77 -8.85
N VAL A 29 9.63 5.05 -9.74
CA VAL A 29 9.20 3.67 -9.45
C VAL A 29 10.37 2.77 -9.05
N ALA A 30 11.51 2.90 -9.74
CA ALA A 30 12.69 2.10 -9.43
C ALA A 30 13.19 2.34 -8.00
N ALA A 31 13.22 3.60 -7.56
CA ALA A 31 13.64 3.96 -6.21
C ALA A 31 12.62 3.47 -5.16
N ALA A 32 11.33 3.58 -5.46
CA ALA A 32 10.28 3.10 -4.57
C ALA A 32 10.35 1.58 -4.38
N LEU A 33 10.62 0.82 -5.44
CA LEU A 33 10.79 -0.62 -5.35
C LEU A 33 12.00 -1.00 -4.49
N GLN A 34 13.09 -0.25 -4.58
CA GLN A 34 14.25 -0.49 -3.71
C GLN A 34 13.92 -0.24 -2.24
N VAL A 35 13.20 0.82 -1.95
CA VAL A 35 12.79 1.14 -0.58
C VAL A 35 11.96 0.00 0.03
N VAL A 36 10.97 -0.50 -0.70
CA VAL A 36 10.11 -1.58 -0.18
C VAL A 36 10.83 -2.91 -0.12
N GLU A 37 11.76 -3.19 -1.03
CA GLU A 37 12.50 -4.45 -1.05
C GLU A 37 13.42 -4.58 0.16
N PHE A 38 14.04 -3.49 0.58
CA PHE A 38 14.97 -3.51 1.71
C PHE A 38 14.32 -3.20 3.06
N SER A 39 13.01 -2.94 3.08
CA SER A 39 12.31 -2.68 4.33
C SER A 39 11.93 -4.01 5.02
N PRO A 40 12.20 -4.15 6.34
CA PRO A 40 11.80 -5.35 7.08
C PRO A 40 10.33 -5.34 7.51
N ARG A 41 9.59 -4.28 7.22
CA ARG A 41 8.20 -4.13 7.68
C ARG A 41 7.25 -5.03 6.88
N LYS A 42 6.19 -5.52 7.55
CA LYS A 42 5.13 -6.29 6.89
C LYS A 42 4.47 -5.49 5.76
N ALA A 43 4.29 -4.18 5.98
CA ALA A 43 3.72 -3.28 4.97
C ALA A 43 4.50 -3.29 3.66
N ALA A 44 5.80 -3.54 3.71
CA ALA A 44 6.64 -3.55 2.51
C ALA A 44 6.22 -4.63 1.53
N GLY A 45 5.86 -5.83 2.00
CA GLY A 45 5.39 -6.91 1.14
C GLY A 45 4.07 -6.56 0.44
N ILE A 46 3.15 -5.96 1.17
CA ILE A 46 1.86 -5.53 0.64
C ILE A 46 2.05 -4.40 -0.37
N LEU A 47 2.86 -3.40 -0.01
CA LEU A 47 3.13 -2.25 -0.88
C LEU A 47 3.86 -2.68 -2.15
N LYS A 48 4.80 -3.61 -2.05
CA LYS A 48 5.51 -4.15 -3.21
C LYS A 48 4.56 -4.80 -4.22
N ARG A 49 3.62 -5.61 -3.74
CA ARG A 49 2.61 -6.24 -4.60
C ARG A 49 1.74 -5.20 -5.29
N THR A 50 1.32 -4.18 -4.56
CA THR A 50 0.50 -3.11 -5.10
C THR A 50 1.27 -2.30 -6.15
N LEU A 51 2.53 -1.99 -5.89
CA LEU A 51 3.41 -1.31 -6.84
C LEU A 51 3.61 -2.12 -8.11
N LEU A 52 3.90 -3.41 -7.99
CA LEU A 52 4.08 -4.28 -9.16
C LEU A 52 2.81 -4.38 -9.98
N SER A 53 1.65 -4.44 -9.33
CA SER A 53 0.35 -4.44 -10.01
C SER A 53 0.13 -3.13 -10.76
N ALA A 54 0.45 -2.00 -10.15
CA ALA A 54 0.31 -0.68 -10.78
C ALA A 54 1.25 -0.55 -12.00
N ILE A 55 2.48 -1.03 -11.88
CA ILE A 55 3.44 -1.02 -12.98
C ILE A 55 2.93 -1.89 -14.13
N ALA A 56 2.43 -3.07 -13.83
CA ALA A 56 1.86 -3.97 -14.84
C ALA A 56 0.65 -3.34 -15.54
N ASN A 57 -0.22 -2.66 -14.79
CA ASN A 57 -1.36 -1.95 -15.36
C ASN A 57 -0.88 -0.83 -16.30
N ALA A 58 0.13 -0.08 -15.91
CA ALA A 58 0.66 1.01 -16.72
C ALA A 58 1.29 0.49 -18.02
N THR A 59 2.10 -0.55 -17.94
CA THR A 59 2.84 -1.07 -19.09
C THR A 59 1.95 -1.89 -20.03
N ASN A 60 1.12 -2.77 -19.49
CA ASN A 60 0.34 -3.72 -20.29
C ASN A 60 -0.97 -3.12 -20.80
N ASN A 61 -1.65 -2.31 -19.99
CA ASN A 61 -2.96 -1.78 -20.32
C ASN A 61 -2.92 -0.40 -21.00
N HIS A 62 -1.90 0.40 -20.63
CA HIS A 62 -1.79 1.79 -21.12
C HIS A 62 -0.55 2.05 -21.96
N GLY A 63 0.30 1.06 -22.14
CA GLY A 63 1.49 1.18 -22.97
C GLY A 63 2.54 2.18 -22.47
N LEU A 64 2.52 2.52 -21.19
CA LEU A 64 3.46 3.48 -20.60
C LEU A 64 4.82 2.82 -20.33
N ASP A 65 5.88 3.64 -20.41
CA ASP A 65 7.23 3.18 -20.10
C ASP A 65 7.45 3.22 -18.58
N ALA A 66 7.81 2.07 -18.02
CA ALA A 66 8.05 1.96 -16.58
C ALA A 66 9.15 2.90 -16.09
N SER A 67 10.16 3.17 -16.91
CA SER A 67 11.26 4.06 -16.53
C SER A 67 10.83 5.53 -16.36
N ALA A 68 9.70 5.92 -16.97
CA ALA A 68 9.16 7.26 -16.87
C ALA A 68 8.15 7.45 -15.74
N LEU A 69 7.80 6.38 -15.04
CA LEU A 69 6.76 6.42 -14.01
C LEU A 69 7.30 6.89 -12.66
N LYS A 70 6.45 7.63 -11.95
CA LYS A 70 6.69 8.08 -10.58
C LYS A 70 5.51 7.71 -9.69
N VAL A 71 5.78 7.52 -8.42
CA VAL A 71 4.72 7.30 -7.43
C VAL A 71 4.12 8.67 -7.07
N LYS A 72 2.95 8.96 -7.59
CA LYS A 72 2.24 10.20 -7.29
C LYS A 72 1.59 10.15 -5.91
N LEU A 73 0.95 9.04 -5.60
CA LEU A 73 0.24 8.84 -4.35
C LEU A 73 0.46 7.42 -3.85
N CYS A 74 0.73 7.29 -2.58
CA CYS A 74 0.84 6.01 -1.91
C CYS A 74 0.23 6.16 -0.52
N VAL A 75 -0.88 5.49 -0.28
CA VAL A 75 -1.61 5.62 0.99
C VAL A 75 -2.10 4.27 1.47
N PHE A 76 -2.23 4.18 2.79
CA PHE A 76 -2.90 3.09 3.47
C PHE A 76 -4.15 3.66 4.14
N ASP A 77 -5.32 3.23 3.66
CA ASP A 77 -6.60 3.65 4.20
C ASP A 77 -7.18 2.57 5.10
N GLU A 78 -7.88 2.99 6.14
CA GLU A 78 -8.56 2.04 7.01
C GLU A 78 -9.70 1.34 6.28
N SER A 79 -9.78 0.01 6.50
CA SER A 79 -10.87 -0.82 6.00
C SER A 79 -11.76 -1.24 7.16
N VAL A 80 -12.52 -2.31 6.98
CA VAL A 80 -13.38 -2.86 8.02
C VAL A 80 -12.55 -3.43 9.18
N ARG A 81 -13.14 -3.42 10.36
CA ARG A 81 -12.57 -4.08 11.53
C ARG A 81 -13.29 -5.40 11.74
N ILE A 82 -12.51 -6.49 11.81
CA ILE A 82 -13.05 -7.79 12.12
C ILE A 82 -13.11 -7.90 13.65
N ARG A 83 -14.33 -8.00 14.20
CA ARG A 83 -14.49 -8.12 15.63
C ARG A 83 -14.28 -9.55 16.08
N ARG A 84 -13.55 -9.71 17.16
CA ARG A 84 -13.28 -11.00 17.80
C ARG A 84 -13.45 -10.86 19.30
N PHE A 85 -13.74 -11.98 19.97
CA PHE A 85 -13.81 -12.01 21.40
C PHE A 85 -12.64 -12.82 21.94
N TRP A 86 -12.00 -12.26 22.93
CA TRP A 86 -10.89 -12.93 23.61
C TRP A 86 -11.38 -13.51 24.92
N PRO A 87 -11.30 -14.84 25.16
CA PRO A 87 -11.71 -15.43 26.43
C PRO A 87 -10.85 -14.90 27.57
N THR A 88 -11.53 -14.56 28.68
CA THR A 88 -10.86 -14.13 29.91
C THR A 88 -11.29 -15.00 31.05
N ALA A 89 -10.73 -14.78 32.27
CA ALA A 89 -11.08 -15.54 33.45
C ALA A 89 -12.58 -15.44 33.76
N ARG A 90 -13.13 -16.49 34.38
CA ARG A 90 -14.54 -16.59 34.83
C ARG A 90 -15.59 -16.53 33.70
N GLY A 91 -15.20 -17.00 32.50
CA GLY A 91 -16.15 -17.06 31.41
C GLY A 91 -16.45 -15.72 30.74
N SER A 92 -15.79 -14.65 31.16
CA SER A 92 -15.91 -13.35 30.51
C SER A 92 -15.16 -13.34 29.18
N ALA A 93 -15.56 -12.46 28.27
CA ALA A 93 -14.85 -12.26 26.99
C ALA A 93 -14.64 -10.77 26.75
N HIS A 94 -13.44 -10.41 26.32
CA HIS A 94 -13.13 -9.05 25.91
C HIS A 94 -13.29 -8.90 24.40
N PRO A 95 -13.97 -7.84 23.92
CA PRO A 95 -14.02 -7.57 22.50
C PRO A 95 -12.65 -7.09 22.04
N ILE A 96 -12.16 -7.65 20.96
CA ILE A 96 -10.99 -7.16 20.24
C ILE A 96 -11.34 -6.99 18.77
N ALA A 97 -10.65 -6.03 18.13
CA ALA A 97 -10.86 -5.76 16.73
C ALA A 97 -9.56 -6.01 15.99
N ARG A 98 -9.62 -6.80 14.92
CA ARG A 98 -8.52 -6.93 13.98
C ARG A 98 -8.72 -5.93 12.86
N ARG A 99 -7.76 -5.04 12.72
CA ARG A 99 -7.83 -3.97 11.71
C ARG A 99 -7.32 -4.46 10.39
N LEU A 100 -8.06 -4.08 9.34
CA LEU A 100 -7.65 -4.28 7.96
C LEU A 100 -7.43 -2.93 7.32
N CYS A 101 -6.64 -2.89 6.25
CA CYS A 101 -6.42 -1.65 5.50
C CYS A 101 -6.47 -1.91 4.00
N HIS A 102 -6.62 -0.82 3.24
CA HIS A 102 -6.44 -0.83 1.80
C HIS A 102 -5.13 -0.11 1.48
N CYS A 103 -4.33 -0.70 0.62
CA CYS A 103 -3.12 -0.06 0.09
C CYS A 103 -3.43 0.45 -1.32
N LYS A 104 -3.30 1.76 -1.53
CA LYS A 104 -3.58 2.40 -2.80
C LYS A 104 -2.32 3.06 -3.32
N VAL A 105 -1.99 2.78 -4.58
CA VAL A 105 -0.85 3.38 -5.26
C VAL A 105 -1.34 3.99 -6.58
N VAL A 106 -0.98 5.24 -6.81
CA VAL A 106 -1.21 5.93 -8.08
C VAL A 106 0.13 6.26 -8.69
N LEU A 107 0.35 5.79 -9.91
CA LEU A 107 1.55 6.10 -10.68
C LEU A 107 1.20 7.12 -11.76
N THR A 108 2.16 7.98 -12.09
CA THR A 108 1.99 8.96 -13.15
C THR A 108 3.27 9.04 -14.00
N ASP A 109 3.09 9.34 -15.28
CA ASP A 109 4.18 9.63 -16.19
C ASP A 109 4.40 11.14 -16.36
N GLU A 110 3.57 11.97 -15.74
CA GLU A 110 3.66 13.40 -15.83
C GLU A 110 4.75 13.95 -14.93
N LYS A 111 5.52 14.91 -15.43
CA LYS A 111 6.46 15.65 -14.60
C LYS A 111 5.69 16.56 -13.68
N GLU A 112 6.05 16.55 -12.39
CA GLU A 112 5.46 17.50 -11.46
C GLU A 112 5.86 18.91 -11.86
N SER A 113 4.85 19.72 -12.14
CA SER A 113 5.04 21.16 -12.27
C SER A 113 4.99 21.75 -10.87
N LYS A 114 6.03 22.40 -10.48
CA LYS A 114 6.03 23.15 -9.24
C LYS A 114 5.52 24.55 -9.48
#